data_1c4b660d00653738030d25af042db647
#
_entry.id   1c4b660d00653738030d25af042db647
#
_cell.length_a   1.000
_cell.length_b   1.000
_cell.length_c   1.000
_cell.angle_alpha   90.00
_cell.angle_beta   90.00
_cell.angle_gamma   90.00
#
_symmetry.space_group_name_H-M   'P 1'
#
loop_
_entity.id
_entity.type
_entity.pdbx_description
1 polymer ?
#
loop_
_entity_poly.entity_id
_entity_poly.type
_entity_poly.pdbx_seq_one_letter_code
_entity_poly.pdbx_strand_id
1 'polypeptide(L)'
;MRNFNFILLLIAIFTVVGLTGCGPYPTEQAVEVKNNETAFVVPLEGDSKSKQAQFMSIEYLEKAKVATKRIVIPLRKRSLGRAWFDYEWIPLARVIVVDRSPVTREWLDKEGIKVESLDSVGFTVGVNCTSMIREEDAAKFLYYYPGNSLADVMNKNVKGFIQNVLAREFGSRDLSVCQKEKKNIVLDLAKELETHFVQYGITISNVGIADGMSYDNAEVQKTIDAVFVNETRVKQAEQEREAQKIINEKELSIAQNERLKAEEFAKAAEAQTKMVELKIRQMEAEARLESAKRWDGKTPSGVVPANSPFLFQFGSGK
;
A
#
# COMPACT_ATOMS: atom_id res chain seq x y z
N MET A 1 -50.72 -65.63 -37.91
CA MET A 1 -49.87 -64.63 -38.55
C MET A 1 -49.57 -63.40 -37.68
N ARG A 2 -50.44 -63.02 -36.73
CA ARG A 2 -50.22 -61.81 -35.88
C ARG A 2 -49.08 -61.95 -34.88
N ASN A 3 -48.78 -63.10 -34.37
CA ASN A 3 -47.70 -63.34 -33.38
C ASN A 3 -46.29 -63.45 -34.03
N PHE A 4 -46.22 -63.80 -35.31
CA PHE A 4 -44.94 -63.89 -36.02
C PHE A 4 -44.32 -62.51 -36.33
N ASN A 5 -45.21 -61.61 -36.67
CA ASN A 5 -44.76 -60.22 -36.91
C ASN A 5 -44.29 -59.53 -35.63
N PHE A 6 -44.85 -59.89 -34.47
CA PHE A 6 -44.42 -59.32 -33.19
C PHE A 6 -43.06 -59.87 -32.77
N ILE A 7 -42.76 -61.13 -33.03
CA ILE A 7 -41.44 -61.71 -32.75
C ILE A 7 -40.39 -61.17 -33.66
N LEU A 8 -40.68 -60.92 -34.96
CA LEU A 8 -39.80 -60.28 -35.91
C LEU A 8 -39.51 -58.80 -35.53
N LEU A 9 -40.53 -58.11 -35.04
CA LEU A 9 -40.37 -56.73 -34.54
C LEU A 9 -39.48 -56.67 -33.29
N LEU A 10 -39.64 -57.61 -32.37
CA LEU A 10 -38.78 -57.68 -31.17
C LEU A 10 -37.33 -58.01 -31.50
N ILE A 11 -37.07 -58.91 -32.45
CA ILE A 11 -35.75 -59.28 -32.93
C ILE A 11 -35.11 -58.07 -33.63
N ALA A 12 -35.86 -57.32 -34.44
CA ALA A 12 -35.36 -56.11 -35.10
C ALA A 12 -35.03 -54.99 -34.10
N ILE A 13 -35.82 -54.83 -33.06
CA ILE A 13 -35.54 -53.90 -31.99
C ILE A 13 -34.28 -54.31 -31.20
N PHE A 14 -34.11 -55.58 -30.88
CA PHE A 14 -32.92 -56.06 -30.18
C PHE A 14 -31.65 -55.98 -31.01
N THR A 15 -31.73 -56.15 -32.36
CA THR A 15 -30.56 -55.93 -33.24
C THR A 15 -30.20 -54.48 -33.41
N VAL A 16 -31.14 -53.52 -33.43
CA VAL A 16 -30.88 -52.11 -33.51
C VAL A 16 -30.30 -51.57 -32.18
N VAL A 17 -30.77 -52.03 -31.03
CA VAL A 17 -30.22 -51.65 -29.72
C VAL A 17 -28.84 -52.27 -29.48
N GLY A 18 -28.56 -53.45 -30.05
CA GLY A 18 -27.25 -54.11 -29.96
C GLY A 18 -26.17 -53.45 -30.81
N LEU A 19 -26.52 -52.72 -31.87
CA LEU A 19 -25.58 -52.08 -32.79
C LEU A 19 -25.18 -50.64 -32.35
N THR A 20 -25.92 -50.00 -31.47
CA THR A 20 -25.63 -48.66 -30.98
C THR A 20 -24.65 -48.61 -29.81
N GLY A 21 -24.26 -49.76 -29.25
CA GLY A 21 -23.42 -49.85 -28.04
C GLY A 21 -21.92 -49.98 -28.29
N CYS A 22 -21.43 -50.07 -29.53
CA CYS A 22 -20.00 -50.17 -29.83
C CYS A 22 -19.44 -48.83 -30.36
N GLY A 23 -19.41 -47.84 -29.51
CA GLY A 23 -18.53 -46.75 -29.77
C GLY A 23 -17.04 -47.17 -29.66
N PRO A 24 -16.11 -46.59 -30.40
CA PRO A 24 -14.69 -46.90 -30.25
C PRO A 24 -14.30 -46.65 -28.80
N TYR A 25 -13.74 -47.67 -28.14
CA TYR A 25 -13.23 -47.53 -26.78
C TYR A 25 -12.15 -46.47 -26.77
N PRO A 26 -12.12 -45.53 -25.80
CA PRO A 26 -11.11 -44.53 -25.69
C PRO A 26 -9.75 -45.24 -25.47
N THR A 27 -8.87 -45.14 -26.45
CA THR A 27 -7.48 -45.65 -26.37
C THR A 27 -6.53 -44.64 -25.74
N GLU A 28 -6.97 -43.42 -25.61
CA GLU A 28 -6.17 -42.28 -25.14
C GLU A 28 -7.01 -41.38 -24.22
N GLN A 29 -6.34 -40.82 -23.22
CA GLN A 29 -6.89 -39.81 -22.35
C GLN A 29 -6.12 -38.49 -22.60
N ALA A 30 -6.82 -37.43 -23.00
CA ALA A 30 -6.21 -36.10 -23.17
C ALA A 30 -6.41 -35.26 -21.93
N VAL A 31 -5.32 -34.63 -21.46
CA VAL A 31 -5.32 -33.67 -20.38
C VAL A 31 -4.88 -32.32 -20.96
N GLU A 32 -5.70 -31.29 -20.79
CA GLU A 32 -5.36 -29.93 -21.21
C GLU A 32 -4.69 -29.19 -20.04
N VAL A 33 -3.61 -28.47 -20.35
CA VAL A 33 -2.83 -27.70 -19.39
C VAL A 33 -2.99 -26.22 -19.73
N LYS A 34 -3.41 -25.44 -18.76
CA LYS A 34 -3.57 -23.99 -18.92
C LYS A 34 -2.20 -23.28 -18.88
N ASN A 35 -2.17 -22.02 -19.33
CA ASN A 35 -0.94 -21.23 -19.36
C ASN A 35 -0.33 -20.96 -17.98
N ASN A 36 -1.17 -20.90 -16.95
CA ASN A 36 -0.78 -20.72 -15.55
C ASN A 36 -0.49 -22.03 -14.82
N GLU A 37 -0.53 -23.16 -15.50
CA GLU A 37 -0.30 -24.49 -14.94
C GLU A 37 1.01 -25.08 -15.46
N THR A 38 1.64 -25.88 -14.63
CA THR A 38 2.80 -26.71 -15.01
C THR A 38 2.42 -28.16 -14.80
N ALA A 39 2.58 -28.97 -15.85
CA ALA A 39 2.25 -30.39 -15.82
C ALA A 39 3.49 -31.26 -15.69
N PHE A 40 3.35 -32.33 -14.93
CA PHE A 40 4.35 -33.38 -14.74
C PHE A 40 3.75 -34.71 -15.16
N VAL A 41 4.41 -35.40 -16.10
CA VAL A 41 4.00 -36.72 -16.56
C VAL A 41 4.81 -37.78 -15.85
N VAL A 42 4.13 -38.55 -15.03
CA VAL A 42 4.74 -39.56 -14.19
C VAL A 42 4.28 -40.95 -14.65
N PRO A 43 5.19 -41.84 -15.12
CA PRO A 43 4.84 -43.21 -15.45
C PRO A 43 4.25 -43.97 -14.25
N LEU A 44 3.17 -44.71 -14.46
CA LEU A 44 2.57 -45.51 -13.42
C LEU A 44 3.12 -46.94 -13.38
N GLU A 45 3.80 -47.37 -14.44
CA GLU A 45 4.45 -48.69 -14.53
C GLU A 45 5.96 -48.49 -14.51
N GLY A 46 6.65 -49.11 -13.58
CA GLY A 46 8.07 -49.08 -13.44
C GLY A 46 8.64 -50.45 -13.00
N ASP A 47 9.75 -50.85 -13.60
CA ASP A 47 10.30 -52.22 -13.48
C ASP A 47 11.09 -52.49 -12.21
N SER A 48 11.37 -51.49 -11.36
CA SER A 48 12.21 -51.73 -10.18
C SER A 48 11.98 -50.73 -9.04
N LYS A 49 12.19 -51.18 -7.78
CA LYS A 49 12.19 -50.38 -6.56
C LYS A 49 13.21 -49.22 -6.61
N SER A 50 14.32 -49.39 -7.31
CA SER A 50 15.32 -48.36 -7.45
C SER A 50 14.86 -47.15 -8.28
N LYS A 51 14.01 -47.35 -9.28
CA LYS A 51 13.40 -46.28 -10.07
C LYS A 51 12.29 -45.57 -9.29
N GLN A 52 11.60 -46.26 -8.38
CA GLN A 52 10.61 -45.63 -7.49
C GLN A 52 11.26 -44.68 -6.46
N ALA A 53 12.46 -44.97 -6.02
CA ALA A 53 13.21 -44.06 -5.14
C ALA A 53 13.60 -42.74 -5.84
N GLN A 54 13.87 -42.79 -7.15
CA GLN A 54 14.13 -41.60 -7.97
C GLN A 54 12.90 -40.73 -8.19
N PHE A 55 11.70 -41.28 -8.10
CA PHE A 55 10.45 -40.55 -8.19
C PHE A 55 10.29 -39.44 -7.16
N MET A 56 10.92 -39.59 -6.02
CA MET A 56 10.89 -38.62 -4.90
C MET A 56 11.97 -37.53 -5.02
N SER A 57 12.75 -37.50 -6.11
CA SER A 57 13.77 -36.48 -6.29
C SER A 57 13.28 -35.29 -7.11
N ILE A 58 13.73 -34.08 -6.77
CA ILE A 58 13.43 -32.84 -7.51
C ILE A 58 13.89 -32.97 -8.97
N GLU A 59 15.09 -33.53 -9.19
CA GLU A 59 15.67 -33.74 -10.53
C GLU A 59 14.80 -34.65 -11.41
N TYR A 60 14.16 -35.65 -10.83
CA TYR A 60 13.23 -36.50 -11.54
C TYR A 60 11.99 -35.70 -11.97
N LEU A 61 11.43 -34.90 -11.07
CA LEU A 61 10.28 -34.05 -11.38
C LEU A 61 10.61 -32.98 -12.43
N GLU A 62 11.79 -32.41 -12.41
CA GLU A 62 12.23 -31.49 -13.45
C GLU A 62 12.28 -32.15 -14.84
N LYS A 63 12.76 -33.40 -14.91
CA LYS A 63 12.74 -34.18 -16.16
C LYS A 63 11.34 -34.62 -16.58
N ALA A 64 10.42 -34.80 -15.64
CA ALA A 64 9.02 -35.16 -15.88
C ALA A 64 8.13 -33.95 -16.29
N LYS A 65 8.68 -32.73 -16.21
CA LYS A 65 8.02 -31.49 -16.58
C LYS A 65 7.75 -31.45 -18.09
N VAL A 66 6.54 -31.12 -18.46
CA VAL A 66 6.09 -31.06 -19.86
C VAL A 66 5.63 -29.65 -20.21
N ALA A 67 6.17 -29.10 -21.29
CA ALA A 67 5.90 -27.76 -21.77
C ALA A 67 4.73 -27.66 -22.78
N THR A 68 3.96 -28.75 -22.97
CA THR A 68 2.86 -28.79 -23.96
C THR A 68 1.52 -28.37 -23.33
N LYS A 69 0.65 -27.76 -24.12
CA LYS A 69 -0.70 -27.35 -23.68
C LYS A 69 -1.68 -28.54 -23.62
N ARG A 70 -1.37 -29.63 -24.28
CA ARG A 70 -2.19 -30.84 -24.31
C ARG A 70 -1.32 -32.07 -24.22
N ILE A 71 -1.62 -32.93 -23.26
CA ILE A 71 -0.90 -34.17 -23.00
C ILE A 71 -1.88 -35.33 -23.34
N VAL A 72 -1.44 -36.24 -24.18
CA VAL A 72 -2.19 -37.43 -24.52
C VAL A 72 -1.55 -38.61 -23.80
N ILE A 73 -2.35 -39.30 -22.96
CA ILE A 73 -1.91 -40.44 -22.18
C ILE A 73 -2.47 -41.69 -22.85
N PRO A 74 -1.63 -42.64 -23.29
CA PRO A 74 -2.12 -43.91 -23.80
C PRO A 74 -2.75 -44.75 -22.69
N LEU A 75 -3.81 -45.44 -23.00
CA LEU A 75 -4.51 -46.39 -22.14
C LEU A 75 -4.11 -47.80 -22.50
N ARG A 76 -3.91 -48.65 -21.49
CA ARG A 76 -3.61 -50.08 -21.65
C ARG A 76 -4.79 -50.91 -21.18
N LYS A 77 -5.13 -51.89 -21.99
CA LYS A 77 -6.18 -52.87 -21.64
C LYS A 77 -5.63 -53.86 -20.60
N ARG A 78 -6.31 -53.96 -19.45
CA ARG A 78 -6.01 -54.91 -18.39
C ARG A 78 -7.17 -55.89 -18.25
N SER A 79 -6.94 -57.21 -18.36
CA SER A 79 -7.95 -58.22 -18.08
C SER A 79 -8.17 -58.38 -16.58
N LEU A 80 -9.43 -58.40 -16.16
CA LEU A 80 -9.82 -58.68 -14.76
C LEU A 80 -9.99 -60.15 -14.46
N GLY A 81 -9.86 -61.03 -15.47
CA GLY A 81 -9.82 -62.49 -15.32
C GLY A 81 -11.15 -63.20 -15.05
N ARG A 82 -12.26 -62.47 -15.03
CA ARG A 82 -13.57 -63.04 -14.74
C ARG A 82 -14.28 -63.59 -15.98
N ALA A 83 -14.21 -62.85 -17.09
CA ALA A 83 -14.76 -63.22 -18.38
C ALA A 83 -13.94 -62.57 -19.52
N TRP A 84 -14.08 -63.10 -20.75
CA TRP A 84 -13.33 -62.61 -21.92
C TRP A 84 -13.65 -61.15 -22.30
N PHE A 85 -14.76 -60.61 -21.84
CA PHE A 85 -15.18 -59.23 -22.03
C PHE A 85 -14.93 -58.32 -20.81
N ASP A 86 -14.41 -58.87 -19.69
CA ASP A 86 -14.17 -58.14 -18.45
C ASP A 86 -12.76 -57.59 -18.42
N TYR A 87 -12.62 -56.33 -18.83
CA TYR A 87 -11.33 -55.60 -18.86
C TYR A 87 -11.51 -54.14 -18.50
N GLU A 88 -10.45 -53.59 -17.97
CA GLU A 88 -10.34 -52.20 -17.56
C GLU A 88 -9.28 -51.49 -18.42
N TRP A 89 -9.53 -50.20 -18.74
CA TRP A 89 -8.57 -49.36 -19.41
C TRP A 89 -7.81 -48.55 -18.37
N ILE A 90 -6.52 -48.79 -18.24
CA ILE A 90 -5.64 -48.15 -17.25
C ILE A 90 -4.72 -47.16 -17.95
N PRO A 91 -4.58 -45.93 -17.43
CA PRO A 91 -3.62 -44.99 -17.95
C PRO A 91 -2.18 -45.45 -17.63
N LEU A 92 -1.29 -45.36 -18.60
CA LEU A 92 0.13 -45.72 -18.44
C LEU A 92 0.94 -44.65 -17.68
N ALA A 93 0.43 -43.44 -17.62
CA ALA A 93 1.04 -42.34 -16.90
C ALA A 93 -0.02 -41.55 -16.17
N ARG A 94 0.42 -40.88 -15.10
CA ARG A 94 -0.36 -39.88 -14.37
C ARG A 94 0.14 -38.49 -14.69
N VAL A 95 -0.78 -37.57 -15.01
CA VAL A 95 -0.47 -36.15 -15.10
C VAL A 95 -0.77 -35.50 -13.77
N ILE A 96 0.23 -34.83 -13.21
CA ILE A 96 0.09 -34.00 -12.02
C ILE A 96 0.21 -32.56 -12.49
N VAL A 97 -0.80 -31.74 -12.18
CA VAL A 97 -0.84 -30.35 -12.58
C VAL A 97 -0.64 -29.49 -11.34
N VAL A 98 0.31 -28.56 -11.42
CA VAL A 98 0.58 -27.53 -10.41
C VAL A 98 0.08 -26.21 -10.93
N ASP A 99 -0.89 -25.61 -10.25
CA ASP A 99 -1.37 -24.25 -10.54
C ASP A 99 -0.38 -23.23 -9.97
N ARG A 100 0.11 -22.35 -10.84
CA ARG A 100 1.09 -21.31 -10.54
C ARG A 100 0.45 -19.94 -10.32
N SER A 101 -0.86 -19.86 -10.41
CA SER A 101 -1.59 -18.61 -10.22
C SER A 101 -1.24 -17.95 -8.88
N PRO A 102 -1.07 -16.63 -8.85
CA PRO A 102 -0.92 -15.91 -7.59
C PRO A 102 -2.13 -16.15 -6.69
N VAL A 103 -1.87 -16.47 -5.43
CA VAL A 103 -2.89 -16.66 -4.40
C VAL A 103 -2.67 -15.63 -3.31
N THR A 104 -3.70 -14.83 -3.04
CA THR A 104 -3.73 -13.91 -1.91
C THR A 104 -4.59 -14.53 -0.80
N ARG A 105 -4.05 -14.53 0.41
CA ARG A 105 -4.76 -14.90 1.63
C ARG A 105 -4.75 -13.75 2.60
N GLU A 106 -5.90 -13.53 3.21
CA GLU A 106 -6.12 -12.53 4.24
C GLU A 106 -6.60 -13.25 5.49
N TRP A 107 -5.90 -13.05 6.58
CA TRP A 107 -6.26 -13.58 7.88
C TRP A 107 -6.68 -12.42 8.77
N LEU A 108 -7.99 -12.20 8.86
CA LEU A 108 -8.62 -11.06 9.54
C LEU A 108 -9.51 -11.56 10.68
N ASP A 109 -9.86 -10.68 11.57
CA ASP A 109 -10.80 -10.94 12.68
C ASP A 109 -10.52 -12.24 13.42
N LYS A 110 -11.45 -13.19 13.34
CA LYS A 110 -11.36 -14.51 14.02
C LYS A 110 -10.23 -15.39 13.47
N GLU A 111 -9.86 -15.22 12.21
CA GLU A 111 -8.75 -15.92 11.57
C GLU A 111 -7.42 -15.20 11.68
N GLY A 112 -7.42 -13.99 12.23
CA GLY A 112 -6.24 -13.17 12.45
C GLY A 112 -5.18 -13.86 13.30
N ILE A 113 -3.98 -13.34 13.25
CA ILE A 113 -2.84 -13.89 13.96
C ILE A 113 -2.86 -13.38 15.41
N LYS A 114 -3.06 -14.28 16.36
CA LYS A 114 -3.05 -13.96 17.78
C LYS A 114 -1.63 -13.93 18.30
N VAL A 115 -1.28 -12.84 18.95
CA VAL A 115 0.03 -12.59 19.53
C VAL A 115 -0.12 -11.89 20.87
N GLU A 116 0.94 -11.92 21.66
CA GLU A 116 1.04 -11.27 22.97
C GLU A 116 2.30 -10.41 22.99
N SER A 117 2.21 -9.21 23.58
CA SER A 117 3.35 -8.34 23.81
C SER A 117 4.12 -8.74 25.07
N LEU A 118 5.31 -8.16 25.28
CA LEU A 118 6.16 -8.42 26.45
C LEU A 118 5.44 -8.10 27.77
N ASP A 119 4.58 -7.09 27.78
CA ASP A 119 3.75 -6.68 28.91
C ASP A 119 2.46 -7.51 29.06
N SER A 120 2.42 -8.70 28.44
CA SER A 120 1.32 -9.69 28.54
C SER A 120 -0.04 -9.17 28.06
N VAL A 121 -0.04 -8.26 27.08
CA VAL A 121 -1.28 -7.84 26.42
C VAL A 121 -1.51 -8.65 25.15
N GLY A 122 -2.59 -9.45 25.15
CA GLY A 122 -3.02 -10.23 23.98
C GLY A 122 -3.75 -9.36 22.95
N PHE A 123 -3.40 -9.53 21.69
CA PHE A 123 -4.07 -8.88 20.58
C PHE A 123 -4.00 -9.72 19.30
N THR A 124 -4.89 -9.42 18.37
CA THR A 124 -4.97 -10.06 17.06
C THR A 124 -4.51 -9.09 16.01
N VAL A 125 -3.65 -9.55 15.09
CA VAL A 125 -3.15 -8.79 13.95
C VAL A 125 -3.71 -9.37 12.66
N GLY A 126 -4.34 -8.54 11.84
CA GLY A 126 -4.76 -8.92 10.49
C GLY A 126 -3.57 -8.86 9.54
N VAL A 127 -3.29 -9.97 8.84
CA VAL A 127 -2.18 -10.07 7.89
C VAL A 127 -2.70 -10.53 6.54
N ASN A 128 -2.23 -9.91 5.48
CA ASN A 128 -2.40 -10.41 4.12
C ASN A 128 -1.06 -10.89 3.56
N CYS A 129 -1.12 -11.92 2.76
CA CYS A 129 0.04 -12.47 2.08
C CYS A 129 -0.34 -12.92 0.68
N THR A 130 0.43 -12.50 -0.31
CA THR A 130 0.30 -12.97 -1.70
C THR A 130 1.52 -13.79 -2.06
N SER A 131 1.28 -14.98 -2.57
CA SER A 131 2.34 -15.88 -3.02
C SER A 131 2.01 -16.48 -4.38
N MET A 132 3.04 -16.93 -5.09
CA MET A 132 2.94 -17.61 -6.36
C MET A 132 4.03 -18.67 -6.50
N ILE A 133 3.85 -19.59 -7.43
CA ILE A 133 4.87 -20.59 -7.79
C ILE A 133 5.45 -20.17 -9.14
N ARG A 134 6.77 -20.03 -9.24
CA ARG A 134 7.44 -19.80 -10.51
C ARG A 134 7.51 -21.11 -11.31
N GLU A 135 7.56 -20.99 -12.62
CA GLU A 135 7.62 -22.19 -13.48
C GLU A 135 8.85 -23.05 -13.20
N GLU A 136 9.98 -22.43 -12.92
CA GLU A 136 11.23 -23.10 -12.54
C GLU A 136 11.16 -23.82 -11.19
N ASP A 137 10.33 -23.31 -10.27
CA ASP A 137 10.21 -23.83 -8.91
C ASP A 137 9.04 -24.82 -8.73
N ALA A 138 8.24 -25.05 -9.77
CA ALA A 138 7.07 -25.94 -9.71
C ALA A 138 7.43 -27.39 -9.29
N ALA A 139 8.62 -27.87 -9.72
CA ALA A 139 9.11 -29.20 -9.33
C ALA A 139 9.46 -29.25 -7.82
N LYS A 140 10.10 -28.21 -7.29
CA LYS A 140 10.39 -28.10 -5.86
C LYS A 140 9.12 -28.05 -5.02
N PHE A 141 8.15 -27.24 -5.44
CA PHE A 141 6.87 -27.17 -4.76
C PHE A 141 6.15 -28.54 -4.72
N LEU A 142 6.09 -29.24 -5.86
CA LEU A 142 5.46 -30.55 -5.94
C LEU A 142 6.20 -31.59 -5.07
N TYR A 143 7.52 -31.49 -4.97
CA TYR A 143 8.33 -32.39 -4.15
C TYR A 143 8.04 -32.22 -2.65
N TYR A 144 8.00 -30.98 -2.15
CA TYR A 144 7.79 -30.72 -0.73
C TYR A 144 6.31 -30.77 -0.30
N TYR A 145 5.39 -30.48 -1.22
CA TYR A 145 3.95 -30.41 -0.94
C TYR A 145 3.12 -31.27 -1.92
N PRO A 146 3.39 -32.58 -1.97
CA PRO A 146 2.70 -33.44 -2.91
C PRO A 146 1.19 -33.50 -2.64
N GLY A 147 0.39 -33.16 -3.66
CA GLY A 147 -1.05 -33.20 -3.58
C GLY A 147 -1.73 -32.03 -2.87
N ASN A 148 -0.96 -31.04 -2.40
CA ASN A 148 -1.52 -29.82 -1.82
C ASN A 148 -1.58 -28.72 -2.87
N SER A 149 -2.62 -27.89 -2.79
CA SER A 149 -2.68 -26.64 -3.53
C SER A 149 -1.84 -25.56 -2.84
N LEU A 150 -1.43 -24.50 -3.57
CA LEU A 150 -0.75 -23.36 -2.98
C LEU A 150 -1.61 -22.72 -1.87
N ALA A 151 -2.93 -22.66 -2.07
CA ALA A 151 -3.87 -22.13 -1.09
C ALA A 151 -3.88 -22.92 0.23
N ASP A 152 -3.78 -24.25 0.16
CA ASP A 152 -3.73 -25.10 1.36
C ASP A 152 -2.41 -24.92 2.12
N VAL A 153 -1.28 -24.82 1.39
CA VAL A 153 0.03 -24.57 1.96
C VAL A 153 0.07 -23.19 2.64
N MET A 154 -0.53 -22.18 2.02
CA MET A 154 -0.64 -20.86 2.63
C MET A 154 -1.42 -20.91 3.94
N ASN A 155 -2.55 -21.58 3.98
CA ASN A 155 -3.38 -21.65 5.17
C ASN A 155 -2.76 -22.43 6.33
N LYS A 156 -1.91 -23.41 6.04
CA LYS A 156 -1.28 -24.26 7.07
C LYS A 156 0.14 -23.82 7.38
N ASN A 157 1.02 -23.83 6.37
CA ASN A 157 2.45 -23.66 6.57
C ASN A 157 2.84 -22.18 6.65
N VAL A 158 2.36 -21.35 5.69
CA VAL A 158 2.69 -19.92 5.66
C VAL A 158 2.06 -19.22 6.86
N LYS A 159 0.78 -19.46 7.15
CA LYS A 159 0.10 -18.90 8.33
C LYS A 159 0.82 -19.27 9.63
N GLY A 160 1.19 -20.55 9.80
CA GLY A 160 1.91 -21.00 11.00
C GLY A 160 3.28 -20.33 11.15
N PHE A 161 4.01 -20.15 10.05
CA PHE A 161 5.27 -19.43 10.07
C PHE A 161 5.11 -17.96 10.42
N ILE A 162 4.13 -17.27 9.81
CA ILE A 162 3.76 -15.89 10.15
C ILE A 162 3.46 -15.76 11.64
N GLN A 163 2.66 -16.68 12.19
CA GLN A 163 2.31 -16.67 13.60
C GLN A 163 3.55 -16.80 14.50
N ASN A 164 4.48 -17.68 14.16
CA ASN A 164 5.71 -17.88 14.95
C ASN A 164 6.62 -16.64 14.90
N VAL A 165 6.80 -16.05 13.72
CA VAL A 165 7.63 -14.84 13.58
C VAL A 165 7.00 -13.66 14.31
N LEU A 166 5.70 -13.43 14.10
CA LEU A 166 5.00 -12.33 14.77
C LEU A 166 4.95 -12.51 16.28
N ALA A 167 4.74 -13.73 16.78
CA ALA A 167 4.77 -14.01 18.22
C ALA A 167 6.14 -13.72 18.82
N ARG A 168 7.24 -14.03 18.12
CA ARG A 168 8.60 -13.70 18.54
C ARG A 168 8.83 -12.18 18.54
N GLU A 169 8.48 -11.51 17.45
CA GLU A 169 8.74 -10.08 17.26
C GLU A 169 7.91 -9.22 18.23
N PHE A 170 6.63 -9.52 18.39
CA PHE A 170 5.77 -8.80 19.32
C PHE A 170 6.04 -9.17 20.77
N GLY A 171 6.29 -10.44 21.07
CA GLY A 171 6.60 -10.91 22.44
C GLY A 171 7.93 -10.38 23.00
N SER A 172 8.81 -9.84 22.17
CA SER A 172 10.06 -9.21 22.60
C SER A 172 9.94 -7.71 22.88
N ARG A 173 8.78 -7.09 22.65
CA ARG A 173 8.56 -5.63 22.72
C ARG A 173 7.32 -5.30 23.54
N ASP A 174 7.36 -4.16 24.24
CA ASP A 174 6.18 -3.60 24.91
C ASP A 174 5.13 -3.16 23.89
N LEU A 175 3.86 -3.15 24.28
CA LEU A 175 2.74 -2.81 23.41
C LEU A 175 2.91 -1.44 22.71
N SER A 176 3.38 -0.43 23.43
CA SER A 176 3.62 0.91 22.89
C SER A 176 4.67 0.95 21.76
N VAL A 177 5.69 0.09 21.85
CA VAL A 177 6.73 -0.09 20.85
C VAL A 177 6.18 -0.88 19.65
N CYS A 178 5.41 -1.93 19.93
CA CYS A 178 4.73 -2.73 18.90
C CYS A 178 3.86 -1.87 17.98
N GLN A 179 3.11 -0.92 18.55
CA GLN A 179 2.28 0.00 17.77
C GLN A 179 3.09 0.94 16.87
N LYS A 180 4.20 1.45 17.37
CA LYS A 180 5.08 2.38 16.62
C LYS A 180 5.89 1.68 15.54
N GLU A 181 6.37 0.47 15.82
CA GLU A 181 7.29 -0.27 14.95
C GLU A 181 6.61 -1.32 14.06
N LYS A 182 5.28 -1.40 14.06
CA LYS A 182 4.55 -2.41 13.29
C LYS A 182 4.97 -2.50 11.82
N LYS A 183 5.33 -1.37 11.20
CA LYS A 183 5.82 -1.34 9.80
C LYS A 183 7.14 -2.09 9.65
N ASN A 184 8.06 -1.89 10.57
CA ASN A 184 9.37 -2.53 10.54
C ASN A 184 9.22 -4.03 10.79
N ILE A 185 8.38 -4.42 11.74
CA ILE A 185 8.06 -5.82 12.04
C ILE A 185 7.53 -6.54 10.80
N VAL A 186 6.64 -5.90 10.02
CA VAL A 186 6.12 -6.50 8.78
C VAL A 186 7.17 -6.58 7.68
N LEU A 187 8.04 -5.59 7.56
CA LEU A 187 9.15 -5.64 6.60
C LEU A 187 10.12 -6.79 6.92
N ASP A 188 10.42 -7.00 8.19
CA ASP A 188 11.28 -8.10 8.62
C ASP A 188 10.59 -9.46 8.44
N LEU A 189 9.29 -9.54 8.76
CA LEU A 189 8.46 -10.71 8.46
C LEU A 189 8.49 -11.06 6.96
N ALA A 190 8.34 -10.07 6.08
CA ALA A 190 8.35 -10.29 4.64
C ALA A 190 9.68 -10.89 4.16
N LYS A 191 10.81 -10.36 4.65
CA LYS A 191 12.16 -10.89 4.33
C LYS A 191 12.35 -12.32 4.84
N GLU A 192 11.93 -12.61 6.07
CA GLU A 192 12.04 -13.95 6.63
C GLU A 192 11.17 -14.95 5.87
N LEU A 193 9.93 -14.56 5.51
CA LEU A 193 9.04 -15.38 4.70
C LEU A 193 9.65 -15.68 3.33
N GLU A 194 10.15 -14.67 2.64
CA GLU A 194 10.79 -14.85 1.33
C GLU A 194 11.98 -15.81 1.43
N THR A 195 12.87 -15.58 2.38
CA THR A 195 14.05 -16.41 2.57
C THR A 195 13.69 -17.87 2.92
N HIS A 196 12.67 -18.05 3.76
CA HIS A 196 12.27 -19.38 4.21
C HIS A 196 11.55 -20.18 3.11
N PHE A 197 10.62 -19.57 2.37
CA PHE A 197 9.75 -20.29 1.44
C PHE A 197 10.34 -20.48 0.03
N VAL A 198 11.35 -19.71 -0.35
CA VAL A 198 12.09 -19.90 -1.62
C VAL A 198 12.65 -21.31 -1.75
N GLN A 199 13.18 -21.90 -0.69
CA GLN A 199 13.70 -23.27 -0.72
C GLN A 199 12.64 -24.34 -0.99
N TYR A 200 11.36 -24.03 -0.74
CA TYR A 200 10.22 -24.91 -1.00
C TYR A 200 9.52 -24.62 -2.33
N GLY A 201 10.06 -23.71 -3.12
CA GLY A 201 9.51 -23.35 -4.43
C GLY A 201 8.32 -22.39 -4.38
N ILE A 202 8.15 -21.65 -3.28
CA ILE A 202 7.11 -20.64 -3.13
C ILE A 202 7.75 -19.26 -3.12
N THR A 203 7.30 -18.39 -4.02
CA THR A 203 7.72 -16.98 -4.06
C THR A 203 6.67 -16.12 -3.37
N ILE A 204 7.07 -15.41 -2.34
CA ILE A 204 6.23 -14.43 -1.64
C ILE A 204 6.33 -13.11 -2.40
N SER A 205 5.19 -12.59 -2.88
CA SER A 205 5.14 -11.35 -3.68
C SER A 205 4.82 -10.14 -2.84
N ASN A 206 3.97 -10.29 -1.83
CA ASN A 206 3.56 -9.21 -0.97
C ASN A 206 3.16 -9.74 0.41
N VAL A 207 3.54 -9.00 1.45
CA VAL A 207 3.09 -9.22 2.83
C VAL A 207 2.74 -7.87 3.43
N GLY A 208 1.59 -7.78 4.06
CA GLY A 208 1.13 -6.55 4.68
C GLY A 208 0.25 -6.77 5.90
N ILE A 209 0.08 -5.73 6.69
CA ILE A 209 -0.98 -5.68 7.70
C ILE A 209 -2.26 -5.24 6.98
N ALA A 210 -3.27 -6.08 7.02
CA ALA A 210 -4.55 -5.83 6.37
C ALA A 210 -5.54 -5.13 7.30
N ASP A 211 -5.35 -5.28 8.62
CA ASP A 211 -6.19 -4.66 9.63
C ASP A 211 -5.35 -4.15 10.82
N GLY A 212 -5.97 -3.29 11.64
CA GLY A 212 -5.37 -2.78 12.86
C GLY A 212 -5.11 -3.90 13.89
N MET A 213 -4.55 -3.51 15.03
CA MET A 213 -4.43 -4.38 16.19
C MET A 213 -5.77 -4.40 16.93
N SER A 214 -6.41 -5.58 16.99
CA SER A 214 -7.63 -5.81 17.77
C SER A 214 -7.26 -6.45 19.11
N TYR A 215 -7.67 -5.86 20.22
CA TYR A 215 -7.31 -6.36 21.55
C TYR A 215 -8.37 -7.34 22.07
N ASP A 216 -7.92 -8.42 22.68
CA ASP A 216 -8.80 -9.46 23.23
C ASP A 216 -9.65 -8.92 24.41
N ASN A 217 -9.13 -7.92 25.15
CA ASN A 217 -9.84 -7.27 26.25
C ASN A 217 -10.41 -5.90 25.82
N ALA A 218 -11.74 -5.76 25.91
CA ALA A 218 -12.44 -4.52 25.55
C ALA A 218 -12.05 -3.30 26.42
N GLU A 219 -11.60 -3.51 27.67
CA GLU A 219 -11.11 -2.42 28.52
C GLU A 219 -9.74 -1.92 28.07
N VAL A 220 -8.86 -2.81 27.65
CA VAL A 220 -7.57 -2.46 27.05
C VAL A 220 -7.79 -1.67 25.78
N GLN A 221 -8.70 -2.09 24.89
CA GLN A 221 -9.05 -1.35 23.70
C GLN A 221 -9.50 0.08 24.01
N LYS A 222 -10.44 0.25 24.96
CA LYS A 222 -10.92 1.58 25.39
C LYS A 222 -9.79 2.47 25.94
N THR A 223 -8.90 1.88 26.71
CA THR A 223 -7.77 2.61 27.28
C THR A 223 -6.81 3.09 26.19
N ILE A 224 -6.50 2.24 25.23
CA ILE A 224 -5.63 2.58 24.09
C ILE A 224 -6.28 3.64 23.21
N ASP A 225 -7.58 3.50 22.91
CA ASP A 225 -8.33 4.49 22.15
C ASP A 225 -8.32 5.85 22.88
N ALA A 226 -8.48 5.86 24.21
CA ALA A 226 -8.40 7.08 25.00
C ALA A 226 -6.99 7.71 24.98
N VAL A 227 -5.93 6.91 25.06
CA VAL A 227 -4.54 7.37 24.93
C VAL A 227 -4.31 7.97 23.56
N PHE A 228 -4.75 7.31 22.49
CA PHE A 228 -4.61 7.80 21.11
C PHE A 228 -5.36 9.12 20.87
N VAL A 229 -6.59 9.22 21.41
CA VAL A 229 -7.38 10.46 21.37
C VAL A 229 -6.64 11.58 22.11
N ASN A 230 -6.08 11.31 23.28
CA ASN A 230 -5.32 12.29 24.05
C ASN A 230 -4.02 12.72 23.35
N GLU A 231 -3.25 11.78 22.79
CA GLU A 231 -2.06 12.10 22.01
C GLU A 231 -2.38 12.96 20.78
N THR A 232 -3.48 12.64 20.10
CA THR A 232 -3.96 13.42 18.94
C THR A 232 -4.35 14.83 19.36
N ARG A 233 -5.04 14.98 20.50
CA ARG A 233 -5.37 16.30 21.08
C ARG A 233 -4.15 17.11 21.44
N VAL A 234 -3.14 16.48 22.05
CA VAL A 234 -1.88 17.15 22.41
C VAL A 234 -1.18 17.65 21.15
N LYS A 235 -1.06 16.80 20.12
CA LYS A 235 -0.48 17.20 18.83
C LYS A 235 -1.23 18.34 18.15
N GLN A 236 -2.56 18.29 18.17
CA GLN A 236 -3.38 19.38 17.64
C GLN A 236 -3.16 20.68 18.41
N ALA A 237 -3.14 20.61 19.76
CA ALA A 237 -2.89 21.79 20.59
C ALA A 237 -1.46 22.36 20.38
N GLU A 238 -0.47 21.50 20.13
CA GLU A 238 0.89 21.94 19.77
C GLU A 238 0.92 22.65 18.42
N GLN A 239 0.25 22.06 17.39
CA GLN A 239 0.14 22.68 16.08
C GLN A 239 -0.62 24.01 16.11
N GLU A 240 -1.71 24.09 16.89
CA GLU A 240 -2.44 25.34 17.10
C GLU A 240 -1.57 26.40 17.79
N ARG A 241 -0.80 26.02 18.81
CA ARG A 241 0.14 26.94 19.48
C ARG A 241 1.23 27.41 18.53
N GLU A 242 1.74 26.55 17.69
CA GLU A 242 2.77 26.89 16.69
C GLU A 242 2.19 27.82 15.62
N ALA A 243 1.00 27.53 15.12
CA ALA A 243 0.28 28.39 14.20
C ALA A 243 0.00 29.77 14.82
N GLN A 244 -0.42 29.82 16.10
CA GLN A 244 -0.70 31.07 16.81
C GLN A 244 0.60 31.89 17.02
N LYS A 245 1.74 31.25 17.30
CA LYS A 245 3.02 31.94 17.37
C LYS A 245 3.38 32.60 16.04
N ILE A 246 3.22 31.88 14.93
CA ILE A 246 3.51 32.43 13.59
C ILE A 246 2.57 33.61 13.27
N ILE A 247 1.30 33.53 13.66
CA ILE A 247 0.35 34.64 13.49
C ILE A 247 0.80 35.85 14.31
N ASN A 248 1.12 35.66 15.59
CA ASN A 248 1.55 36.73 16.48
C ASN A 248 2.88 37.40 16.00
N GLU A 249 3.82 36.58 15.53
CA GLU A 249 5.07 37.09 14.94
C GLU A 249 4.79 37.92 13.69
N LYS A 250 3.87 37.47 12.86
CA LYS A 250 3.45 38.20 11.65
C LYS A 250 2.74 39.52 11.98
N GLU A 251 1.85 39.54 12.96
CA GLU A 251 1.19 40.74 13.42
C GLU A 251 2.21 41.75 14.03
N LEU A 252 3.14 41.25 14.83
CA LEU A 252 4.20 42.03 15.39
C LEU A 252 5.10 42.64 14.31
N SER A 253 5.44 41.89 13.28
CA SER A 253 6.21 42.38 12.14
C SER A 253 5.47 43.43 11.33
N ILE A 254 4.13 43.25 11.14
CA ILE A 254 3.30 44.25 10.48
C ILE A 254 3.23 45.54 11.29
N ALA A 255 2.99 45.47 12.62
CA ALA A 255 2.94 46.62 13.50
C ALA A 255 4.30 47.37 13.54
N GLN A 256 5.42 46.62 13.54
CA GLN A 256 6.74 47.23 13.43
C GLN A 256 6.97 47.98 12.10
N ASN A 257 6.56 47.38 11.00
CA ASN A 257 6.64 48.00 9.67
C ASN A 257 5.72 49.22 9.56
N GLU A 258 4.52 49.20 10.12
CA GLU A 258 3.66 50.37 10.16
C GLU A 258 4.24 51.51 10.99
N ARG A 259 4.86 51.19 12.13
CA ARG A 259 5.55 52.18 12.96
C ARG A 259 6.73 52.79 12.23
N LEU A 260 7.56 51.98 11.55
CA LEU A 260 8.69 52.49 10.76
C LEU A 260 8.22 53.41 9.62
N LYS A 261 7.14 53.02 8.91
CA LYS A 261 6.51 53.87 7.89
C LYS A 261 6.01 55.21 8.48
N ALA A 262 5.32 55.15 9.63
CA ALA A 262 4.86 56.36 10.31
C ALA A 262 6.01 57.29 10.72
N GLU A 263 7.14 56.73 11.22
CA GLU A 263 8.35 57.48 11.53
C GLU A 263 9.00 58.10 10.27
N GLU A 264 9.04 57.37 9.16
CA GLU A 264 9.53 57.91 7.88
C GLU A 264 8.63 59.05 7.35
N PHE A 265 7.31 58.88 7.42
CA PHE A 265 6.36 59.92 7.04
C PHE A 265 6.49 61.16 7.93
N ALA A 266 6.70 61.01 9.25
CA ALA A 266 6.94 62.13 10.15
C ALA A 266 8.22 62.87 9.82
N LYS A 267 9.31 62.15 9.58
CA LYS A 267 10.59 62.76 9.14
C LYS A 267 10.48 63.46 7.79
N ALA A 268 9.73 62.86 6.84
CA ALA A 268 9.48 63.52 5.54
C ALA A 268 8.63 64.82 5.69
N ALA A 269 7.64 64.81 6.56
CA ALA A 269 6.82 65.98 6.86
C ALA A 269 7.65 67.10 7.54
N GLU A 270 8.52 66.73 8.49
CA GLU A 270 9.46 67.71 9.10
C GLU A 270 10.44 68.28 8.08
N ALA A 271 10.95 67.48 7.16
CA ALA A 271 11.82 67.97 6.09
C ALA A 271 11.08 68.89 5.11
N GLN A 272 9.81 68.62 4.81
CA GLN A 272 8.98 69.50 3.99
C GLN A 272 8.69 70.83 4.69
N THR A 273 8.38 70.81 5.98
CA THR A 273 8.13 72.03 6.74
C THR A 273 9.40 72.86 6.79
N LYS A 274 10.58 72.31 7.03
CA LYS A 274 11.86 73.01 6.96
C LYS A 274 12.13 73.60 5.57
N MET A 275 11.81 72.85 4.50
CA MET A 275 11.97 73.42 3.14
C MET A 275 11.03 74.57 2.86
N VAL A 276 9.80 74.52 3.35
CA VAL A 276 8.83 75.59 3.23
C VAL A 276 9.29 76.82 4.01
N GLU A 277 9.77 76.68 5.26
CA GLU A 277 10.34 77.75 6.05
C GLU A 277 11.54 78.39 5.37
N LEU A 278 12.45 77.60 4.79
CA LEU A 278 13.58 78.14 4.05
C LEU A 278 13.12 78.93 2.81
N LYS A 279 12.14 78.48 2.09
CA LYS A 279 11.54 79.19 0.97
C LYS A 279 10.88 80.49 1.39
N ILE A 280 10.15 80.54 2.51
CA ILE A 280 9.55 81.72 3.06
C ILE A 280 10.62 82.70 3.42
N ARG A 281 11.72 82.27 4.12
CA ARG A 281 12.88 83.13 4.44
C ARG A 281 13.58 83.71 3.21
N GLN A 282 13.74 82.90 2.16
CA GLN A 282 14.28 83.37 0.88
C GLN A 282 13.38 84.41 0.23
N MET A 283 12.08 84.19 0.16
CA MET A 283 11.15 85.16 -0.41
C MET A 283 11.10 86.47 0.42
N GLU A 284 11.15 86.37 1.77
CA GLU A 284 11.26 87.56 2.62
C GLU A 284 12.59 88.34 2.43
N ALA A 285 13.69 87.60 2.25
CA ALA A 285 14.97 88.19 1.96
C ALA A 285 14.95 88.87 0.59
N GLU A 286 14.41 88.27 -0.42
CA GLU A 286 14.22 88.82 -1.78
C GLU A 286 13.31 90.06 -1.75
N ALA A 287 12.18 89.97 -1.04
CA ALA A 287 11.27 91.11 -0.87
C ALA A 287 11.97 92.34 -0.15
N ARG A 288 12.79 92.04 0.89
CA ARG A 288 13.57 93.07 1.54
C ARG A 288 14.62 93.69 0.63
N LEU A 289 15.30 92.88 -0.20
CA LEU A 289 16.27 93.33 -1.20
C LEU A 289 15.59 94.16 -2.30
N GLU A 290 14.44 93.77 -2.76
CA GLU A 290 13.66 94.49 -3.76
C GLU A 290 13.15 95.83 -3.19
N SER A 291 12.62 95.81 -1.96
CA SER A 291 12.19 97.01 -1.27
C SER A 291 13.35 97.96 -1.02
N ALA A 292 14.58 97.49 -0.64
CA ALA A 292 15.78 98.28 -0.48
C ALA A 292 16.27 98.86 -1.81
N LYS A 293 16.16 98.15 -2.94
CA LYS A 293 16.46 98.62 -4.30
C LYS A 293 15.55 99.73 -4.79
N ARG A 294 14.29 99.71 -4.39
CA ARG A 294 13.28 100.70 -4.80
C ARG A 294 13.20 101.94 -3.84
N TRP A 295 13.92 101.90 -2.74
CA TRP A 295 13.92 103.00 -1.77
C TRP A 295 14.69 104.16 -2.27
N ASP A 296 14.02 105.35 -2.39
CA ASP A 296 14.53 106.59 -2.85
C ASP A 296 15.15 107.50 -1.71
N GLY A 297 15.39 106.87 -0.53
CA GLY A 297 15.98 107.56 0.64
C GLY A 297 14.99 108.43 1.43
N LYS A 298 13.72 108.54 1.05
CA LYS A 298 12.73 109.33 1.79
C LYS A 298 11.80 108.45 2.60
N THR A 299 11.55 108.84 3.84
CA THR A 299 10.54 108.14 4.65
C THR A 299 9.14 108.44 4.12
N PRO A 300 8.29 107.38 3.84
CA PRO A 300 6.94 107.63 3.39
C PRO A 300 6.15 108.39 4.44
N SER A 301 5.67 109.57 4.09
CA SER A 301 4.76 110.37 4.91
C SER A 301 3.28 109.93 4.62
N GLY A 302 2.95 108.73 5.01
CA GLY A 302 1.58 108.20 4.84
C GLY A 302 1.11 107.54 6.13
N VAL A 303 -0.07 107.97 6.62
CA VAL A 303 -0.72 107.30 7.74
C VAL A 303 -1.16 105.93 7.28
N VAL A 304 -0.55 104.87 7.80
CA VAL A 304 -0.92 103.44 7.56
C VAL A 304 -2.20 103.20 8.42
N PRO A 305 -3.27 102.78 7.85
CA PRO A 305 -4.47 102.42 8.65
C PRO A 305 -4.12 101.29 9.66
N ALA A 306 -4.70 101.39 10.87
CA ALA A 306 -4.41 100.56 12.03
C ALA A 306 -4.62 99.01 11.82
N ASN A 307 -5.19 98.59 10.70
CA ASN A 307 -5.43 97.17 10.33
C ASN A 307 -4.55 96.66 9.18
N SER A 308 -3.44 97.35 8.89
CA SER A 308 -2.48 96.85 7.89
C SER A 308 -1.60 95.74 8.51
N PRO A 309 -1.44 94.56 7.87
CA PRO A 309 -0.58 93.48 8.39
C PRO A 309 0.93 93.82 8.33
N PHE A 310 1.26 95.02 7.93
CA PHE A 310 2.68 95.56 7.87
C PHE A 310 2.96 96.62 8.92
N LEU A 311 2.83 96.27 10.21
CA LEU A 311 3.39 97.08 11.29
C LEU A 311 4.88 96.70 11.49
N PHE A 312 5.76 97.45 10.86
CA PHE A 312 7.19 97.47 11.24
C PHE A 312 7.33 98.20 12.54
N GLN A 313 7.49 97.48 13.62
CA GLN A 313 7.86 98.07 14.92
C GLN A 313 9.35 98.42 14.90
N PHE A 314 9.69 99.65 14.66
CA PHE A 314 11.03 100.12 14.89
C PHE A 314 11.22 100.20 16.41
N GLY A 315 11.98 99.19 16.92
CA GLY A 315 12.47 99.26 18.30
C GLY A 315 13.39 100.44 18.49
N SER A 316 13.00 101.36 19.36
CA SER A 316 13.87 102.43 19.86
C SER A 316 15.01 101.81 20.67
N GLY A 317 16.23 101.87 20.20
CA GLY A 317 17.39 101.54 20.96
C GLY A 317 17.55 102.44 22.17
N LYS A 318 17.92 101.88 23.27
CA LYS A 318 18.82 102.34 24.27
C LYS A 318 19.89 101.26 24.47
#